data_7fe0de7d9298e0bb635c564ad656390b
#
_entry.id   7fe0de7d9298e0bb635c564ad656390b
#
_cell.length_a   1.000
_cell.length_b   1.000
_cell.length_c   1.000
_cell.angle_alpha   90.00
_cell.angle_beta   90.00
_cell.angle_gamma   90.00
#
_symmetry.space_group_name_H-M   'P 1'
#
loop_
_entity.id
_entity.type
_entity.pdbx_description
1 polymer ?
#
loop_
_entity_poly.entity_id
_entity_poly.type
_entity_poly.pdbx_seq_one_letter_code
_entity_poly.pdbx_strand_id
1 'polypeptide(L)'
;VYKRQFIPYYPYFSFISPPVKQGKDHLALYDQAVEVPSDETQLISKKCKELELVAVVGINERDHGSLYNAQLFFDADGTLLLKRRKITPSYHERMIWGQGDGAGLQVVDTSCGRVGGLACWEHYNPLARYALMTQHEEIHAAQFPGSMVGPIFSEQIEVTMRHHALESGCFVVNATGWLTEEQIQTICPDESMQKAIRDGCMTCII
;
A
#
# COMPACT_ATOMS: atom_id res chain seq x y z
N VAL A 1 -1.81 15.06 -9.24
CA VAL A 1 -2.26 13.76 -8.69
C VAL A 1 -1.35 13.43 -7.51
N TYR A 2 -1.82 13.60 -6.30
CA TYR A 2 -1.07 13.19 -5.10
C TYR A 2 -1.10 11.67 -5.02
N LYS A 3 -0.05 11.05 -5.51
CA LYS A 3 0.17 9.59 -5.37
C LYS A 3 0.79 9.35 -4.00
N ARG A 4 -0.02 9.10 -2.98
CA ARG A 4 0.45 8.59 -1.70
C ARG A 4 0.00 7.15 -1.57
N GLN A 5 0.95 6.25 -1.39
CA GLN A 5 0.67 4.83 -1.16
C GLN A 5 -0.11 4.63 0.14
N PHE A 6 0.14 5.48 1.14
CA PHE A 6 -0.47 5.38 2.45
C PHE A 6 -0.94 6.73 2.97
N ILE A 7 -2.08 6.73 3.63
CA ILE A 7 -2.58 7.84 4.41
C ILE A 7 -2.43 7.47 5.89
N PRO A 8 -1.75 8.28 6.71
CA PRO A 8 -1.12 9.55 6.35
C PRO A 8 0.22 9.41 5.60
N TYR A 9 1.03 8.37 5.86
CA TYR A 9 2.33 8.11 5.23
C TYR A 9 2.79 6.69 5.52
N TYR A 10 3.80 6.21 4.76
CA TYR A 10 4.47 4.95 5.09
C TYR A 10 5.45 5.16 6.26
N PRO A 11 5.48 4.29 7.27
CA PRO A 11 6.28 4.49 8.49
C PRO A 11 7.77 4.20 8.28
N TYR A 12 8.44 5.02 7.49
CA TYR A 12 9.89 4.89 7.21
C TYR A 12 10.75 4.87 8.47
N PHE A 13 10.30 5.52 9.55
CA PHE A 13 11.02 5.55 10.82
C PHE A 13 11.30 4.14 11.38
N SER A 14 10.49 3.14 11.03
CA SER A 14 10.70 1.76 11.45
C SER A 14 11.97 1.14 10.89
N PHE A 15 12.48 1.66 9.77
CA PHE A 15 13.72 1.21 9.13
C PHE A 15 14.93 2.08 9.48
N ILE A 16 14.69 3.34 9.85
CA ILE A 16 15.74 4.36 10.00
C ILE A 16 16.15 4.52 11.46
N SER A 17 15.18 4.42 12.37
CA SER A 17 15.40 4.67 13.80
C SER A 17 15.50 3.38 14.60
N PRO A 18 16.38 3.30 15.61
CA PRO A 18 16.39 2.19 16.54
C PRO A 18 15.03 2.05 17.25
N PRO A 19 14.53 0.83 17.50
CA PRO A 19 13.20 0.60 18.08
C PRO A 19 12.92 1.40 19.36
N VAL A 20 13.93 1.54 20.22
CA VAL A 20 13.81 2.27 21.49
C VAL A 20 13.59 3.78 21.34
N LYS A 21 13.79 4.34 20.15
CA LYS A 21 13.61 5.78 19.86
C LYS A 21 12.33 6.08 19.09
N GLN A 22 11.60 5.06 18.64
CA GLN A 22 10.44 5.20 17.73
C GLN A 22 9.14 5.65 18.42
N GLY A 23 9.10 5.74 19.76
CA GLY A 23 7.86 5.95 20.50
C GLY A 23 7.07 7.19 20.09
N LYS A 24 7.74 8.32 19.84
CA LYS A 24 7.06 9.56 19.41
C LYS A 24 6.49 9.43 18.00
N ASP A 25 7.26 8.83 17.07
CA ASP A 25 6.84 8.64 15.69
C ASP A 25 5.69 7.66 15.60
N HIS A 26 5.73 6.62 16.44
CA HIS A 26 4.63 5.64 16.54
C HIS A 26 3.34 6.28 17.06
N LEU A 27 3.41 7.12 18.09
CA LEU A 27 2.26 7.85 18.59
C LEU A 27 1.70 8.82 17.54
N ALA A 28 2.58 9.57 16.86
CA ALA A 28 2.17 10.46 15.78
C ALA A 28 1.48 9.72 14.63
N LEU A 29 1.98 8.54 14.26
CA LEU A 29 1.33 7.69 13.28
C LEU A 29 -0.04 7.20 13.76
N TYR A 30 -0.12 6.75 15.00
CA TYR A 30 -1.36 6.26 15.61
C TYR A 30 -2.43 7.35 15.66
N ASP A 31 -2.07 8.57 16.07
CA ASP A 31 -3.00 9.70 16.17
C ASP A 31 -3.55 10.13 14.79
N GLN A 32 -2.76 9.96 13.73
CA GLN A 32 -3.14 10.32 12.36
C GLN A 32 -3.64 9.14 11.52
N ALA A 33 -3.65 7.93 12.08
CA ALA A 33 -4.12 6.75 11.38
C ALA A 33 -5.66 6.77 11.21
N VAL A 34 -6.11 6.16 10.12
CA VAL A 34 -7.49 6.25 9.64
C VAL A 34 -8.35 5.17 10.28
N GLU A 35 -9.45 5.53 10.90
CA GLU A 35 -10.53 4.60 11.25
C GLU A 35 -11.44 4.35 10.05
N VAL A 36 -12.03 3.17 9.97
CA VAL A 36 -12.95 2.83 8.87
C VAL A 36 -14.25 2.29 9.44
N PRO A 37 -15.39 3.02 9.30
CA PRO A 37 -15.56 4.29 8.57
C PRO A 37 -15.09 5.53 9.35
N SER A 38 -14.79 6.62 8.63
CA SER A 38 -14.43 7.94 9.19
C SER A 38 -14.68 9.06 8.18
N ASP A 39 -14.45 10.30 8.58
CA ASP A 39 -14.57 11.46 7.70
C ASP A 39 -13.57 11.40 6.55
N GLU A 40 -12.36 10.88 6.79
CA GLU A 40 -11.34 10.67 5.76
C GLU A 40 -11.80 9.68 4.69
N THR A 41 -12.41 8.57 5.10
CA THR A 41 -12.95 7.57 4.16
C THR A 41 -14.15 8.11 3.40
N GLN A 42 -14.99 8.94 4.02
CA GLN A 42 -16.10 9.62 3.37
C GLN A 42 -15.60 10.64 2.34
N LEU A 43 -14.52 11.38 2.66
CA LEU A 43 -13.91 12.30 1.71
C LEU A 43 -13.38 11.58 0.47
N ILE A 44 -12.72 10.43 0.64
CA ILE A 44 -12.26 9.60 -0.49
C ILE A 44 -13.45 9.12 -1.31
N SER A 45 -14.47 8.56 -0.66
CA SER A 45 -15.71 8.12 -1.29
C SER A 45 -16.35 9.23 -2.15
N LYS A 46 -16.49 10.42 -1.56
CA LYS A 46 -17.02 11.59 -2.27
C LYS A 46 -16.18 11.96 -3.49
N LYS A 47 -14.84 11.90 -3.37
CA LYS A 47 -13.94 12.19 -4.50
C LYS A 47 -14.00 11.14 -5.60
N CYS A 48 -14.12 9.86 -5.26
CA CYS A 48 -14.34 8.80 -6.24
C CYS A 48 -15.63 9.06 -7.04
N LYS A 49 -16.71 9.39 -6.34
CA LYS A 49 -17.99 9.73 -6.98
C LYS A 49 -17.93 11.01 -7.85
N GLU A 50 -17.31 12.08 -7.35
CA GLU A 50 -17.16 13.35 -8.09
C GLU A 50 -16.35 13.18 -9.38
N LEU A 51 -15.38 12.28 -9.38
CA LEU A 51 -14.44 12.05 -10.48
C LEU A 51 -14.80 10.82 -11.31
N GLU A 52 -15.86 10.10 -10.95
CA GLU A 52 -16.25 8.82 -11.57
C GLU A 52 -15.06 7.85 -11.67
N LEU A 53 -14.32 7.70 -10.55
CA LEU A 53 -13.03 7.01 -10.50
C LEU A 53 -13.06 5.82 -9.55
N VAL A 54 -12.71 4.65 -10.04
CA VAL A 54 -12.35 3.49 -9.19
C VAL A 54 -11.00 3.74 -8.55
N ALA A 55 -10.91 3.56 -7.24
CA ALA A 55 -9.68 3.81 -6.50
C ALA A 55 -9.33 2.69 -5.53
N VAL A 56 -8.05 2.32 -5.48
CA VAL A 56 -7.48 1.47 -4.43
C VAL A 56 -6.50 2.31 -3.63
N VAL A 57 -6.81 2.53 -2.35
CA VAL A 57 -6.08 3.45 -1.49
C VAL A 57 -5.47 2.70 -0.32
N GLY A 58 -4.15 2.79 -0.16
CA GLY A 58 -3.44 2.28 1.02
C GLY A 58 -3.59 3.23 2.21
N ILE A 59 -3.88 2.68 3.37
CA ILE A 59 -4.00 3.43 4.63
C ILE A 59 -3.24 2.75 5.77
N ASN A 60 -2.84 3.55 6.75
CA ASN A 60 -2.61 3.04 8.10
C ASN A 60 -3.98 3.01 8.79
N GLU A 61 -4.58 1.83 8.89
CA GLU A 61 -5.84 1.66 9.59
C GLU A 61 -5.58 1.63 11.09
N ARG A 62 -6.37 2.41 11.85
CA ARG A 62 -6.47 2.31 13.29
C ARG A 62 -7.75 1.54 13.64
N ASP A 63 -7.58 0.45 14.36
CA ASP A 63 -8.70 -0.33 14.88
C ASP A 63 -8.44 -0.62 16.36
N HIS A 64 -9.22 0.01 17.22
CA HIS A 64 -9.01 0.03 18.67
C HIS A 64 -7.58 0.46 19.02
N GLY A 65 -6.81 -0.35 19.71
CA GLY A 65 -5.42 -0.10 20.11
C GLY A 65 -4.36 -0.55 19.11
N SER A 66 -4.74 -0.95 17.90
CA SER A 66 -3.84 -1.54 16.91
C SER A 66 -3.82 -0.76 15.61
N LEU A 67 -2.66 -0.81 14.93
CA LEU A 67 -2.50 -0.31 13.56
C LEU A 67 -2.41 -1.47 12.57
N TYR A 68 -2.91 -1.27 11.36
CA TYR A 68 -2.84 -2.23 10.26
C TYR A 68 -2.47 -1.53 8.96
N ASN A 69 -1.72 -2.23 8.14
CA ASN A 69 -1.54 -1.88 6.73
C ASN A 69 -2.77 -2.36 5.98
N ALA A 70 -3.60 -1.44 5.51
CA ALA A 70 -4.85 -1.78 4.84
C ALA A 70 -5.00 -1.14 3.47
N GLN A 71 -5.78 -1.78 2.61
CA GLN A 71 -6.20 -1.28 1.31
C GLN A 71 -7.72 -1.12 1.31
N LEU A 72 -8.19 0.03 0.81
CA LEU A 72 -9.60 0.35 0.61
C LEU A 72 -9.89 0.39 -0.88
N PHE A 73 -10.92 -0.31 -1.31
CA PHE A 73 -11.36 -0.37 -2.71
C PHE A 73 -12.68 0.40 -2.84
N PHE A 74 -12.66 1.48 -3.60
CA PHE A 74 -13.83 2.31 -3.87
C PHE A 74 -14.24 2.19 -5.33
N ASP A 75 -15.54 2.04 -5.58
CA ASP A 75 -16.09 2.14 -6.93
C ASP A 75 -16.29 3.61 -7.35
N ALA A 76 -16.55 3.82 -8.62
CA ALA A 76 -16.76 5.13 -9.24
C ALA A 76 -17.99 5.88 -8.72
N ASP A 77 -18.95 5.20 -8.10
CA ASP A 77 -20.08 5.82 -7.40
C ASP A 77 -19.75 6.25 -5.96
N GLY A 78 -18.51 5.95 -5.49
CA GLY A 78 -18.01 6.22 -4.15
C GLY A 78 -18.28 5.11 -3.15
N THR A 79 -18.87 3.98 -3.55
CA THR A 79 -19.10 2.84 -2.66
C THR A 79 -17.78 2.21 -2.22
N LEU A 80 -17.58 2.03 -0.91
CA LEU A 80 -16.48 1.22 -0.38
C LEU A 80 -16.83 -0.26 -0.52
N LEU A 81 -16.22 -0.93 -1.51
CA LEU A 81 -16.48 -2.33 -1.83
C LEU A 81 -15.73 -3.31 -0.94
N LEU A 82 -14.49 -2.98 -0.60
CA LEU A 82 -13.62 -3.87 0.19
C LEU A 82 -12.67 -3.05 1.06
N LYS A 83 -12.54 -3.47 2.31
CA LYS A 83 -11.41 -3.16 3.18
C LYS A 83 -10.64 -4.45 3.46
N ARG A 84 -9.38 -4.49 3.08
CA ARG A 84 -8.50 -5.61 3.38
C ARG A 84 -7.29 -5.17 4.17
N ARG A 85 -6.81 -6.00 5.07
CA ARG A 85 -5.54 -5.83 5.80
C ARG A 85 -4.47 -6.70 5.15
N LYS A 86 -3.25 -6.18 5.08
CA LYS A 86 -2.08 -6.97 4.68
C LYS A 86 -1.96 -8.20 5.57
N ILE A 87 -1.84 -9.38 4.98
CA ILE A 87 -1.85 -10.65 5.72
C ILE A 87 -0.72 -10.69 6.73
N THR A 88 0.50 -10.39 6.26
CA THR A 88 1.69 -10.39 7.12
C THR A 88 2.52 -9.15 6.85
N PRO A 89 2.69 -8.26 7.83
CA PRO A 89 3.63 -7.15 7.74
C PRO A 89 5.05 -7.68 7.51
N SER A 90 5.80 -7.00 6.66
CA SER A 90 7.13 -7.44 6.22
C SER A 90 8.22 -6.85 7.10
N TYR A 91 9.14 -7.67 7.59
CA TYR A 91 10.35 -7.25 8.27
C TYR A 91 10.07 -6.26 9.43
N HIS A 92 10.59 -5.01 9.38
CA HIS A 92 10.37 -4.00 10.42
C HIS A 92 8.92 -3.51 10.55
N GLU A 93 8.10 -3.67 9.52
CA GLU A 93 6.67 -3.36 9.57
C GLU A 93 5.96 -4.07 10.72
N ARG A 94 6.48 -5.23 11.15
CA ARG A 94 5.94 -6.01 12.28
C ARG A 94 6.01 -5.29 13.63
N MET A 95 6.81 -4.26 13.74
CA MET A 95 6.85 -3.40 14.93
C MET A 95 5.73 -2.36 14.94
N ILE A 96 5.11 -2.13 13.80
CA ILE A 96 4.10 -1.08 13.58
C ILE A 96 2.71 -1.70 13.42
N TRP A 97 2.57 -2.68 12.53
CA TRP A 97 1.30 -3.21 12.10
C TRP A 97 1.02 -4.63 12.61
N GLY A 98 -0.23 -4.85 12.99
CA GLY A 98 -0.77 -6.17 13.23
C GLY A 98 -0.94 -6.99 11.94
N GLN A 99 -1.10 -8.28 12.09
CA GLN A 99 -1.39 -9.20 10.99
C GLN A 99 -2.85 -9.07 10.56
N GLY A 100 -3.07 -9.12 9.25
CA GLY A 100 -4.38 -9.38 8.68
C GLY A 100 -4.68 -10.88 8.60
N ASP A 101 -5.72 -11.20 7.86
CA ASP A 101 -6.12 -12.56 7.58
C ASP A 101 -6.37 -12.79 6.07
N GLY A 102 -6.76 -13.99 5.71
CA GLY A 102 -7.08 -14.35 4.33
C GLY A 102 -8.46 -13.89 3.84
N ALA A 103 -9.33 -13.40 4.71
CA ALA A 103 -10.68 -12.98 4.32
C ALA A 103 -10.67 -11.79 3.34
N GLY A 104 -9.61 -10.96 3.39
CA GLY A 104 -9.41 -9.85 2.48
C GLY A 104 -8.82 -10.22 1.11
N LEU A 105 -8.50 -11.49 0.85
CA LEU A 105 -8.05 -11.95 -0.48
C LEU A 105 -9.25 -12.12 -1.41
N GLN A 106 -9.85 -11.00 -1.78
CA GLN A 106 -11.05 -10.92 -2.62
C GLN A 106 -10.80 -10.06 -3.85
N VAL A 107 -11.43 -10.45 -4.94
CA VAL A 107 -11.60 -9.65 -6.15
C VAL A 107 -13.00 -9.06 -6.12
N VAL A 108 -13.12 -7.76 -6.32
CA VAL A 108 -14.39 -7.03 -6.29
C VAL A 108 -14.81 -6.59 -7.67
N ASP A 109 -16.09 -6.68 -7.94
CA ASP A 109 -16.69 -6.14 -9.17
C ASP A 109 -16.77 -4.62 -9.05
N THR A 110 -16.20 -3.93 -10.02
CA THR A 110 -16.21 -2.47 -10.13
C THR A 110 -16.72 -2.02 -11.48
N SER A 111 -17.00 -0.74 -11.61
CA SER A 111 -17.42 -0.14 -12.89
C SER A 111 -16.36 -0.25 -14.02
N CYS A 112 -15.11 -0.53 -13.69
CA CYS A 112 -14.03 -0.71 -14.69
C CYS A 112 -13.58 -2.16 -14.89
N GLY A 113 -14.22 -3.13 -14.21
CA GLY A 113 -13.87 -4.55 -14.24
C GLY A 113 -13.61 -5.12 -12.87
N ARG A 114 -13.14 -6.35 -12.80
CA ARG A 114 -12.85 -7.06 -11.55
C ARG A 114 -11.48 -6.70 -11.03
N VAL A 115 -11.46 -6.03 -9.87
CA VAL A 115 -10.25 -5.49 -9.26
C VAL A 115 -9.85 -6.28 -8.02
N GLY A 116 -8.63 -6.77 -8.01
CA GLY A 116 -7.97 -7.31 -6.83
C GLY A 116 -6.76 -6.47 -6.43
N GLY A 117 -6.06 -6.86 -5.39
CA GLY A 117 -4.84 -6.16 -5.04
C GLY A 117 -4.09 -6.74 -3.85
N LEU A 118 -2.79 -6.51 -3.86
CA LEU A 118 -1.85 -6.93 -2.82
C LEU A 118 -0.93 -5.77 -2.43
N ALA A 119 -0.38 -5.86 -1.22
CA ALA A 119 0.54 -4.87 -0.69
C ALA A 119 1.96 -5.41 -0.60
N CYS A 120 2.87 -4.83 -1.39
CA CYS A 120 4.31 -5.03 -1.30
C CYS A 120 4.72 -6.52 -1.40
N TRP A 121 5.38 -7.05 -0.39
CA TRP A 121 5.92 -8.43 -0.35
C TRP A 121 4.85 -9.53 -0.31
N GLU A 122 3.57 -9.20 -0.20
CA GLU A 122 2.50 -10.18 -0.42
C GLU A 122 2.59 -10.78 -1.84
N HIS A 123 3.11 -10.01 -2.81
CA HIS A 123 3.32 -10.48 -4.18
C HIS A 123 4.34 -11.62 -4.28
N TYR A 124 5.18 -11.81 -3.26
CA TYR A 124 6.12 -12.96 -3.22
C TYR A 124 5.48 -14.20 -2.56
N ASN A 125 4.24 -14.10 -2.10
CA ASN A 125 3.46 -15.25 -1.66
C ASN A 125 2.63 -15.80 -2.83
N PRO A 126 3.03 -16.95 -3.44
CA PRO A 126 2.31 -17.50 -4.59
C PRO A 126 0.87 -17.86 -4.27
N LEU A 127 0.55 -18.27 -3.03
CA LEU A 127 -0.80 -18.63 -2.64
C LEU A 127 -1.71 -17.39 -2.54
N ALA A 128 -1.20 -16.24 -2.11
CA ALA A 128 -1.96 -15.00 -2.08
C ALA A 128 -2.30 -14.53 -3.50
N ARG A 129 -1.34 -14.59 -4.44
CA ARG A 129 -1.58 -14.30 -5.86
C ARG A 129 -2.59 -15.26 -6.47
N TYR A 130 -2.38 -16.57 -6.25
CA TYR A 130 -3.26 -17.60 -6.79
C TYR A 130 -4.70 -17.45 -6.29
N ALA A 131 -4.90 -17.07 -5.02
CA ALA A 131 -6.23 -16.83 -4.47
C ALA A 131 -7.00 -15.73 -5.22
N LEU A 132 -6.32 -14.69 -5.70
CA LEU A 132 -6.94 -13.66 -6.56
C LEU A 132 -7.16 -14.15 -7.99
N MET A 133 -6.17 -14.84 -8.57
CA MET A 133 -6.27 -15.41 -9.92
C MET A 133 -7.47 -16.34 -10.09
N THR A 134 -7.75 -17.17 -9.08
CA THR A 134 -8.91 -18.11 -9.11
C THR A 134 -10.25 -17.40 -9.08
N GLN A 135 -10.28 -16.12 -8.70
CA GLN A 135 -11.46 -15.27 -8.73
C GLN A 135 -11.57 -14.45 -10.02
N HIS A 136 -10.74 -14.77 -11.03
CA HIS A 136 -10.74 -14.11 -12.33
C HIS A 136 -10.48 -12.60 -12.27
N GLU A 137 -9.44 -12.22 -11.55
CA GLU A 137 -8.96 -10.83 -11.50
C GLU A 137 -8.64 -10.30 -12.90
N GLU A 138 -9.13 -9.10 -13.24
CA GLU A 138 -8.86 -8.44 -14.51
C GLU A 138 -7.87 -7.29 -14.36
N ILE A 139 -7.92 -6.62 -13.21
CA ILE A 139 -7.04 -5.51 -12.87
C ILE A 139 -6.46 -5.76 -11.49
N HIS A 140 -5.15 -5.81 -11.40
CA HIS A 140 -4.42 -5.98 -10.15
C HIS A 140 -3.84 -4.66 -9.65
N ALA A 141 -4.29 -4.20 -8.48
CA ALA A 141 -3.74 -3.03 -7.81
C ALA A 141 -2.55 -3.41 -6.93
N ALA A 142 -1.36 -3.18 -7.42
CA ALA A 142 -0.12 -3.40 -6.67
C ALA A 142 0.34 -2.12 -5.97
N GLN A 143 0.63 -2.20 -4.68
CA GLN A 143 1.10 -1.07 -3.89
C GLN A 143 2.39 -1.41 -3.16
N PHE A 144 3.42 -0.61 -3.36
CA PHE A 144 4.70 -0.74 -2.68
C PHE A 144 5.09 0.57 -1.98
N PRO A 145 5.79 0.52 -0.84
CA PRO A 145 6.46 1.71 -0.34
C PRO A 145 7.45 2.18 -1.41
N GLY A 146 7.77 3.43 -1.43
CA GLY A 146 8.83 3.93 -2.28
C GLY A 146 10.17 3.24 -2.01
N SER A 147 11.24 3.86 -2.39
CA SER A 147 12.56 3.31 -2.20
C SER A 147 12.89 3.01 -0.74
N MET A 148 13.49 1.84 -0.49
CA MET A 148 14.05 1.47 0.82
C MET A 148 15.38 0.73 0.75
N VAL A 149 15.70 0.15 -0.39
CA VAL A 149 16.90 -0.69 -0.58
C VAL A 149 17.62 -0.43 -1.91
N GLY A 150 17.42 0.75 -2.48
CA GLY A 150 18.06 1.16 -3.72
C GLY A 150 17.57 0.43 -5.00
N PRO A 151 18.35 0.41 -6.07
CA PRO A 151 17.93 -0.04 -7.40
C PRO A 151 17.43 -1.48 -7.44
N ILE A 152 17.94 -2.37 -6.61
CA ILE A 152 17.53 -3.78 -6.56
C ILE A 152 16.04 -3.92 -6.26
N PHE A 153 15.47 -2.99 -5.50
CA PHE A 153 14.04 -3.02 -5.16
C PHE A 153 13.17 -2.71 -6.39
N SER A 154 13.58 -1.76 -7.23
CA SER A 154 12.90 -1.47 -8.50
C SER A 154 12.92 -2.67 -9.44
N GLU A 155 14.07 -3.33 -9.58
CA GLU A 155 14.20 -4.52 -10.40
C GLU A 155 13.29 -5.66 -9.91
N GLN A 156 13.25 -5.88 -8.60
CA GLN A 156 12.36 -6.88 -7.99
C GLN A 156 10.89 -6.57 -8.24
N ILE A 157 10.48 -5.30 -8.10
CA ILE A 157 9.11 -4.87 -8.39
C ILE A 157 8.78 -5.13 -9.86
N GLU A 158 9.66 -4.72 -10.78
CA GLU A 158 9.44 -4.89 -12.21
C GLU A 158 9.23 -6.35 -12.60
N VAL A 159 10.15 -7.22 -12.19
CA VAL A 159 10.07 -8.67 -12.45
C VAL A 159 8.77 -9.25 -11.88
N THR A 160 8.42 -8.87 -10.65
CA THR A 160 7.24 -9.38 -9.97
C THR A 160 5.96 -8.95 -10.65
N MET A 161 5.86 -7.68 -11.05
CA MET A 161 4.66 -7.14 -11.71
C MET A 161 4.48 -7.72 -13.12
N ARG A 162 5.56 -7.83 -13.89
CA ARG A 162 5.53 -8.47 -15.21
C ARG A 162 5.15 -9.95 -15.12
N HIS A 163 5.70 -10.65 -14.12
CA HIS A 163 5.36 -12.05 -13.88
C HIS A 163 3.88 -12.22 -13.48
N HIS A 164 3.38 -11.35 -12.58
CA HIS A 164 1.97 -11.41 -12.18
C HIS A 164 1.04 -11.16 -13.37
N ALA A 165 1.29 -10.13 -14.17
CA ALA A 165 0.51 -9.84 -15.37
C ALA A 165 0.51 -11.02 -16.36
N LEU A 166 1.68 -11.62 -16.60
CA LEU A 166 1.82 -12.77 -17.49
C LEU A 166 1.10 -14.01 -16.97
N GLU A 167 1.27 -14.34 -15.68
CA GLU A 167 0.74 -15.56 -15.06
C GLU A 167 -0.78 -15.51 -14.92
N SER A 168 -1.33 -14.34 -14.55
CA SER A 168 -2.76 -14.14 -14.31
C SER A 168 -3.54 -13.70 -15.56
N GLY A 169 -2.86 -13.17 -16.58
CA GLY A 169 -3.51 -12.60 -17.76
C GLY A 169 -4.30 -11.32 -17.44
N CYS A 170 -3.90 -10.57 -16.41
CA CYS A 170 -4.56 -9.33 -16.00
C CYS A 170 -3.69 -8.10 -16.25
N PHE A 171 -4.30 -6.92 -16.22
CA PHE A 171 -3.56 -5.67 -16.17
C PHE A 171 -3.04 -5.42 -14.74
N VAL A 172 -1.79 -5.01 -14.60
CA VAL A 172 -1.22 -4.62 -13.30
C VAL A 172 -1.02 -3.12 -13.24
N VAL A 173 -1.67 -2.47 -12.28
CA VAL A 173 -1.47 -1.06 -11.97
C VAL A 173 -0.63 -0.96 -10.70
N ASN A 174 0.65 -0.66 -10.87
CA ASN A 174 1.58 -0.54 -9.76
C ASN A 174 1.72 0.93 -9.34
N ALA A 175 1.48 1.20 -8.06
CA ALA A 175 1.71 2.50 -7.45
C ALA A 175 2.73 2.39 -6.31
N THR A 176 3.78 3.20 -6.38
CA THR A 176 4.79 3.30 -5.32
C THR A 176 4.71 4.65 -4.60
N GLY A 177 5.10 4.67 -3.34
CA GLY A 177 5.29 5.90 -2.60
C GLY A 177 6.41 6.75 -3.23
N TRP A 178 6.25 8.06 -3.14
CA TRP A 178 7.27 9.02 -3.54
C TRP A 178 7.54 9.99 -2.40
N LEU A 179 8.80 10.23 -2.11
CA LEU A 179 9.24 11.23 -1.13
C LEU A 179 9.90 12.41 -1.85
N THR A 180 9.56 13.62 -1.43
CA THR A 180 10.30 14.82 -1.85
C THR A 180 11.64 14.87 -1.12
N GLU A 181 12.60 15.62 -1.65
CA GLU A 181 13.90 15.82 -1.00
C GLU A 181 13.76 16.38 0.42
N GLU A 182 12.87 17.33 0.63
CA GLU A 182 12.56 17.90 1.94
C GLU A 182 12.04 16.82 2.92
N GLN A 183 11.16 15.92 2.44
CA GLN A 183 10.66 14.81 3.25
C GLN A 183 11.77 13.83 3.60
N ILE A 184 12.66 13.51 2.65
CA ILE A 184 13.80 12.62 2.88
C ILE A 184 14.72 13.21 3.95
N GLN A 185 15.08 14.48 3.86
CA GLN A 185 15.92 15.16 4.84
C GLN A 185 15.27 15.22 6.23
N THR A 186 13.95 15.42 6.28
CA THR A 186 13.20 15.45 7.55
C THR A 186 13.14 14.09 8.21
N ILE A 187 12.90 13.02 7.42
CA ILE A 187 12.72 11.66 7.93
C ILE A 187 14.06 11.03 8.31
N CYS A 188 15.10 11.34 7.54
CA CYS A 188 16.40 10.66 7.65
C CYS A 188 17.55 11.68 7.72
N PRO A 189 18.08 11.97 8.91
CA PRO A 189 19.21 12.88 9.06
C PRO A 189 20.55 12.31 8.58
N ASP A 190 20.65 11.00 8.36
CA ASP A 190 21.87 10.33 7.91
C ASP A 190 21.93 10.28 6.38
N GLU A 191 22.92 10.97 5.78
CA GLU A 191 23.11 11.06 4.33
C GLU A 191 23.27 9.68 3.65
N SER A 192 23.90 8.72 4.31
CA SER A 192 24.08 7.38 3.75
C SER A 192 22.75 6.65 3.58
N MET A 193 21.86 6.82 4.54
CA MET A 193 20.51 6.25 4.51
C MET A 193 19.59 7.02 3.55
N GLN A 194 19.77 8.33 3.39
CA GLN A 194 19.02 9.14 2.44
C GLN A 194 19.17 8.61 1.01
N LYS A 195 20.37 8.16 0.64
CA LYS A 195 20.62 7.57 -0.68
C LYS A 195 19.77 6.32 -0.92
N ALA A 196 19.63 5.45 0.06
CA ALA A 196 18.82 4.23 -0.05
C ALA A 196 17.32 4.54 -0.18
N ILE A 197 16.87 5.69 0.35
CA ILE A 197 15.47 6.12 0.27
C ILE A 197 15.16 6.84 -1.05
N ARG A 198 16.14 7.52 -1.68
CA ARG A 198 15.95 8.24 -2.94
C ARG A 198 15.72 7.33 -4.13
N ASP A 199 16.43 6.21 -4.16
CA ASP A 199 16.47 5.33 -5.32
C ASP A 199 15.45 4.20 -5.21
N GLY A 200 14.78 3.84 -6.29
CA GLY A 200 13.99 2.62 -6.35
C GLY A 200 12.47 2.77 -6.31
N CYS A 201 11.95 3.87 -6.81
CA CYS A 201 10.51 4.01 -7.04
C CYS A 201 10.16 3.66 -8.48
N MET A 202 9.19 2.76 -8.65
CA MET A 202 8.63 2.42 -9.96
C MET A 202 7.11 2.46 -9.88
N THR A 203 6.50 3.32 -10.69
CA THR A 203 5.05 3.31 -10.92
C THR A 203 4.81 3.00 -12.39
N CYS A 204 3.99 2.00 -12.68
CA CYS A 204 3.76 1.54 -14.05
C CYS A 204 2.38 0.90 -14.21
N ILE A 205 1.98 0.75 -15.46
CA ILE A 205 0.87 -0.12 -15.89
C ILE A 205 1.49 -1.17 -16.82
N ILE A 206 1.22 -2.43 -16.57
CA ILE A 206 1.69 -3.58 -17.35
C ILE A 206 0.48 -4.36 -17.83
#